data_53fae3894944f8f5884d74aeb5fee4f7
#
_entry.id   53fae3894944f8f5884d74aeb5fee4f7
#
_cell.length_a   1.000
_cell.length_b   1.000
_cell.length_c   1.000
_cell.angle_alpha   90.00
_cell.angle_beta   90.00
_cell.angle_gamma   90.00
#
_symmetry.space_group_name_H-M   'P 1'
#
loop_
_entity.id
_entity.type
_entity.pdbx_description
1 polymer ?
#
loop_
_entity_poly.entity_id
_entity_poly.type
_entity_poly.pdbx_seq_one_letter_code
_entity_poly.pdbx_strand_id
1 'polypeptide(L)'
;MNVLVIDVGTSSMRGILYDAHATELKKIQISYSPFYIDQIRVEQNASDWTSALIQICSGIARAAKEENLEIDVLSLTSQRSSVLPLSKDMEPLSPAIMWQDKRTVPLCRTLESHNPAIIKKTGSRINPVYSGSKMAWIRKNQPELFDHAAKLAVIPDYLVWLMTGRLITDHTYGSRSLLMNLKTREWDEELLRIFGLPRSMLCDLVSPGAVAGQVSGPFSRLTGLLEGTPLISAGGDQQCSALGLGVLHHGDAQVTAGTGAYIISGCDELPAVKGSEVIVGASAIPGKYILESSILACCSAFNWFHNAFYPEDDRSFELINQEILNSPPAAGGIIALPYFQGQGTPDWNSMATASILNLTLSSSRGDMARAVLEGVCYEIKVNMECMAQYLPAPSSIVLSGGLTKCPALSPSLSGILETPVTLYSNPESTALGAWMSAAVTTGLYSSWEEAFRAARASDAVSQTLPENRDNYKKGYSLYQESYSRLYPYS
;
A
#
# COMPACT_ATOMS: atom_id res chain seq x y z
N MET A 1 23.64 15.67 5.31
CA MET A 1 23.41 14.29 4.82
C MET A 1 22.32 14.32 3.78
N ASN A 2 22.59 13.75 2.62
CA ASN A 2 21.59 13.65 1.56
C ASN A 2 21.21 12.18 1.35
N VAL A 3 19.93 11.92 1.25
CA VAL A 3 19.34 10.58 1.11
C VAL A 3 18.76 10.43 -0.29
N LEU A 4 19.24 9.47 -1.07
CA LEU A 4 18.59 9.07 -2.32
C LEU A 4 17.53 8.00 -2.02
N VAL A 5 16.29 8.39 -2.07
CA VAL A 5 15.15 7.46 -1.96
C VAL A 5 14.82 6.89 -3.34
N ILE A 6 14.72 5.55 -3.42
CA ILE A 6 14.21 4.83 -4.59
C ILE A 6 12.84 4.26 -4.21
N ASP A 7 11.79 4.75 -4.86
CA ASP A 7 10.41 4.30 -4.68
C ASP A 7 9.94 3.56 -5.93
N VAL A 8 9.70 2.26 -5.77
CA VAL A 8 9.39 1.31 -6.86
C VAL A 8 7.89 0.99 -6.87
N GLY A 9 7.13 1.77 -7.62
CA GLY A 9 5.70 1.54 -7.80
C GLY A 9 5.38 0.51 -8.89
N THR A 10 4.09 0.27 -9.12
CA THR A 10 3.60 -0.66 -10.15
C THR A 10 3.78 -0.12 -11.56
N SER A 11 3.63 1.20 -11.76
CA SER A 11 3.64 1.83 -13.10
C SER A 11 4.78 2.83 -13.29
N SER A 12 5.61 3.05 -12.28
CA SER A 12 6.78 3.91 -12.36
C SER A 12 7.74 3.64 -11.20
N MET A 13 8.99 4.00 -11.39
CA MET A 13 10.00 4.12 -10.35
C MET A 13 10.41 5.58 -10.21
N ARG A 14 10.57 6.06 -8.97
CA ARG A 14 11.03 7.41 -8.66
C ARG A 14 12.32 7.34 -7.87
N GLY A 15 13.28 8.18 -8.25
CA GLY A 15 14.41 8.49 -7.41
C GLY A 15 14.30 9.93 -6.96
N ILE A 16 14.37 10.15 -5.66
CA ILE A 16 14.26 11.48 -5.06
C ILE A 16 15.44 11.68 -4.13
N LEU A 17 16.28 12.68 -4.43
CA LEU A 17 17.34 13.09 -3.55
C LEU A 17 16.81 14.14 -2.57
N TYR A 18 16.85 13.82 -1.31
CA TYR A 18 16.44 14.70 -0.21
C TYR A 18 17.66 15.16 0.59
N ASP A 19 17.58 16.39 1.11
CA ASP A 19 18.54 16.87 2.09
C ASP A 19 18.26 16.35 3.51
N ALA A 20 19.02 16.85 4.50
CA ALA A 20 18.87 16.49 5.91
C ALA A 20 17.50 16.90 6.53
N HIS A 21 16.74 17.74 5.87
CA HIS A 21 15.43 18.23 6.31
C HIS A 21 14.28 17.72 5.44
N ALA A 22 14.51 16.64 4.66
CA ALA A 22 13.57 16.10 3.69
C ALA A 22 13.13 17.10 2.61
N THR A 23 13.92 18.11 2.31
CA THR A 23 13.69 18.98 1.17
C THR A 23 14.09 18.26 -0.11
N GLU A 24 13.21 18.22 -1.10
CA GLU A 24 13.49 17.63 -2.41
C GLU A 24 14.54 18.49 -3.14
N LEU A 25 15.73 17.92 -3.37
CA LEU A 25 16.80 18.54 -4.15
C LEU A 25 16.69 18.16 -5.63
N LYS A 26 16.40 16.89 -5.91
CA LYS A 26 16.26 16.38 -7.28
C LYS A 26 15.27 15.23 -7.33
N LYS A 27 14.51 15.15 -8.42
CA LYS A 27 13.59 14.05 -8.67
C LYS A 27 13.70 13.58 -10.12
N ILE A 28 13.78 12.27 -10.31
CA ILE A 28 13.68 11.61 -11.61
C ILE A 28 12.65 10.51 -11.50
N GLN A 29 11.75 10.44 -12.47
CA GLN A 29 10.72 9.40 -12.56
C GLN A 29 10.79 8.73 -13.93
N ILE A 30 10.76 7.41 -13.93
CA ILE A 30 10.70 6.58 -15.13
C ILE A 30 9.42 5.77 -15.09
N SER A 31 8.58 5.94 -16.10
CA SER A 31 7.33 5.17 -16.24
C SER A 31 7.59 3.85 -16.95
N TYR A 32 6.88 2.84 -16.52
CA TYR A 32 6.78 1.52 -17.15
C TYR A 32 5.38 0.97 -16.91
N SER A 33 5.05 -0.17 -17.49
CA SER A 33 3.73 -0.76 -17.27
C SER A 33 3.82 -2.27 -17.22
N PRO A 34 3.12 -2.92 -16.31
CA PRO A 34 2.89 -4.36 -16.42
C PRO A 34 2.09 -4.66 -17.68
N PHE A 35 2.25 -5.85 -18.23
CA PHE A 35 1.43 -6.30 -19.35
C PHE A 35 0.37 -7.29 -18.88
N TYR A 36 -0.84 -7.08 -19.38
CA TYR A 36 -2.00 -7.90 -19.10
C TYR A 36 -2.12 -8.95 -20.20
N ILE A 37 -1.79 -10.20 -19.88
CA ILE A 37 -1.87 -11.32 -20.84
C ILE A 37 -3.35 -11.62 -21.15
N ASP A 38 -4.18 -11.59 -20.09
CA ASP A 38 -5.62 -11.73 -20.16
C ASP A 38 -6.30 -11.07 -18.94
N GLN A 39 -7.54 -11.41 -18.65
CA GLN A 39 -8.31 -10.84 -17.52
C GLN A 39 -7.79 -11.24 -16.13
N ILE A 40 -6.94 -12.27 -16.04
CA ILE A 40 -6.44 -12.82 -14.76
C ILE A 40 -4.93 -12.81 -14.63
N ARG A 41 -4.17 -12.81 -15.74
CA ARG A 41 -2.71 -12.89 -15.72
C ARG A 41 -2.07 -11.53 -16.00
N VAL A 42 -1.23 -11.12 -15.06
CA VAL A 42 -0.52 -9.83 -15.12
C VAL A 42 0.95 -10.07 -14.82
N GLU A 43 1.82 -9.69 -15.73
CA GLU A 43 3.27 -9.91 -15.64
C GLU A 43 4.04 -8.64 -15.95
N GLN A 44 5.33 -8.61 -15.59
CA GLN A 44 6.24 -7.53 -15.94
C GLN A 44 7.67 -8.04 -16.08
N ASN A 45 8.41 -7.50 -17.05
CA ASN A 45 9.81 -7.89 -17.25
C ASN A 45 10.72 -7.23 -16.20
N ALA A 46 11.67 -8.00 -15.68
CA ALA A 46 12.66 -7.49 -14.74
C ALA A 46 13.54 -6.37 -15.35
N SER A 47 13.74 -6.41 -16.68
CA SER A 47 14.48 -5.38 -17.42
C SER A 47 13.89 -3.97 -17.28
N ASP A 48 12.56 -3.85 -17.07
CA ASP A 48 11.91 -2.56 -16.90
C ASP A 48 12.42 -1.90 -15.61
N TRP A 49 12.46 -2.65 -14.51
CA TRP A 49 12.98 -2.15 -13.23
C TRP A 49 14.48 -1.94 -13.26
N THR A 50 15.25 -2.87 -13.87
CA THR A 50 16.71 -2.75 -14.00
C THR A 50 17.08 -1.48 -14.78
N SER A 51 16.42 -1.25 -15.93
CA SER A 51 16.67 -0.08 -16.76
C SER A 51 16.28 1.22 -16.06
N ALA A 52 15.11 1.24 -15.40
CA ALA A 52 14.65 2.41 -14.65
C ALA A 52 15.59 2.74 -13.48
N LEU A 53 16.02 1.73 -12.71
CA LEU A 53 16.96 1.90 -11.59
C LEU A 53 18.27 2.51 -12.06
N ILE A 54 18.87 1.96 -13.13
CA ILE A 54 20.14 2.46 -13.67
C ILE A 54 19.98 3.90 -14.17
N GLN A 55 18.92 4.21 -14.92
CA GLN A 55 18.67 5.56 -15.44
C GLN A 55 18.47 6.58 -14.32
N ILE A 56 17.70 6.24 -13.29
CA ILE A 56 17.44 7.09 -12.12
C ILE A 56 18.73 7.34 -11.36
N CYS A 57 19.44 6.27 -10.98
CA CYS A 57 20.67 6.39 -10.22
C CYS A 57 21.76 7.17 -10.98
N SER A 58 21.95 6.90 -12.27
CA SER A 58 22.92 7.62 -13.10
C SER A 58 22.56 9.10 -13.28
N GLY A 59 21.26 9.38 -13.48
CA GLY A 59 20.77 10.75 -13.64
C GLY A 59 20.94 11.58 -12.38
N ILE A 60 20.61 11.01 -11.22
CA ILE A 60 20.75 11.71 -9.92
C ILE A 60 22.21 11.85 -9.53
N ALA A 61 23.05 10.80 -9.72
CA ALA A 61 24.48 10.88 -9.42
C ALA A 61 25.16 11.96 -10.25
N ARG A 62 24.80 12.09 -11.54
CA ARG A 62 25.31 13.17 -12.42
C ARG A 62 24.86 14.55 -11.93
N ALA A 63 23.58 14.74 -11.66
CA ALA A 63 23.06 16.01 -11.17
C ALA A 63 23.66 16.41 -9.81
N ALA A 64 23.80 15.46 -8.90
CA ALA A 64 24.47 15.69 -7.62
C ALA A 64 25.92 16.14 -7.79
N LYS A 65 26.66 15.51 -8.71
CA LYS A 65 28.05 15.89 -9.03
C LYS A 65 28.14 17.30 -9.62
N GLU A 66 27.21 17.67 -10.51
CA GLU A 66 27.17 19.01 -11.11
C GLU A 66 26.89 20.11 -10.07
N GLU A 67 26.11 19.80 -9.04
CA GLU A 67 25.76 20.70 -7.93
C GLU A 67 26.67 20.56 -6.70
N ASN A 68 27.75 19.75 -6.77
CA ASN A 68 28.66 19.43 -5.67
C ASN A 68 27.94 18.88 -4.43
N LEU A 69 26.89 18.06 -4.64
CA LEU A 69 26.18 17.35 -3.60
C LEU A 69 26.73 15.93 -3.45
N GLU A 70 26.86 15.46 -2.22
CA GLU A 70 27.20 14.07 -1.92
C GLU A 70 25.91 13.28 -1.68
N ILE A 71 25.88 12.00 -2.09
CA ILE A 71 24.81 11.04 -1.78
C ILE A 71 25.34 10.14 -0.67
N ASP A 72 24.89 10.38 0.56
CA ASP A 72 25.44 9.70 1.75
C ASP A 72 24.85 8.33 1.99
N VAL A 73 23.57 8.12 1.59
CA VAL A 73 22.82 6.88 1.82
C VAL A 73 21.72 6.72 0.77
N LEU A 74 21.44 5.47 0.39
CA LEU A 74 20.29 5.07 -0.41
C LEU A 74 19.22 4.49 0.50
N SER A 75 17.93 4.70 0.17
CA SER A 75 16.80 4.10 0.86
C SER A 75 15.84 3.53 -0.18
N LEU A 76 15.53 2.23 -0.08
CA LEU A 76 14.67 1.53 -1.02
C LEU A 76 13.32 1.21 -0.39
N THR A 77 12.25 1.60 -1.07
CA THR A 77 10.88 1.13 -0.85
C THR A 77 10.28 0.62 -2.14
N SER A 78 9.35 -0.33 -2.06
CA SER A 78 8.83 -0.99 -3.26
C SER A 78 7.40 -1.49 -3.07
N GLN A 79 6.71 -1.67 -4.22
CA GLN A 79 5.50 -2.48 -4.30
C GLN A 79 5.73 -3.86 -3.67
N ARG A 80 4.65 -4.46 -3.17
CA ARG A 80 4.72 -5.73 -2.42
C ARG A 80 4.21 -6.91 -3.27
N SER A 81 4.66 -8.12 -2.95
CA SER A 81 4.03 -9.40 -3.35
C SER A 81 4.17 -9.81 -4.83
N SER A 82 4.84 -9.07 -5.68
CA SER A 82 5.20 -9.52 -7.03
C SER A 82 6.40 -10.45 -6.95
N VAL A 83 6.36 -11.59 -7.67
CA VAL A 83 7.36 -12.69 -7.55
C VAL A 83 8.16 -12.85 -8.83
N LEU A 84 9.47 -12.91 -8.70
CA LEU A 84 10.46 -13.08 -9.76
C LEU A 84 11.31 -14.32 -9.49
N PRO A 85 11.23 -15.39 -10.34
CA PRO A 85 12.14 -16.53 -10.27
C PRO A 85 13.53 -16.15 -10.77
N LEU A 86 14.57 -16.48 -9.98
CA LEU A 86 15.96 -16.18 -10.28
C LEU A 86 16.79 -17.47 -10.41
N SER A 87 17.68 -17.52 -11.40
CA SER A 87 18.65 -18.59 -11.59
C SER A 87 19.73 -18.59 -10.50
N LYS A 88 20.68 -19.52 -10.57
CA LYS A 88 21.87 -19.55 -9.69
C LYS A 88 22.76 -18.29 -9.86
N ASP A 89 22.77 -17.73 -11.05
CA ASP A 89 23.51 -16.50 -11.35
C ASP A 89 22.67 -15.24 -11.11
N MET A 90 21.50 -15.41 -10.48
CA MET A 90 20.53 -14.34 -10.16
C MET A 90 19.94 -13.66 -11.39
N GLU A 91 19.97 -14.33 -12.53
CA GLU A 91 19.30 -13.86 -13.74
C GLU A 91 17.80 -14.22 -13.70
N PRO A 92 16.91 -13.31 -14.09
CA PRO A 92 15.49 -13.57 -14.20
C PRO A 92 15.18 -14.72 -15.19
N LEU A 93 14.49 -15.75 -14.73
CA LEU A 93 14.13 -16.91 -15.54
C LEU A 93 12.82 -16.73 -16.33
N SER A 94 11.99 -15.80 -15.88
CA SER A 94 10.71 -15.43 -16.53
C SER A 94 10.34 -14.01 -16.13
N PRO A 95 9.31 -13.41 -16.77
CA PRO A 95 8.68 -12.21 -16.23
C PRO A 95 8.17 -12.45 -14.81
N ALA A 96 8.12 -11.39 -14.01
CA ALA A 96 7.56 -11.44 -12.66
C ALA A 96 6.04 -11.61 -12.71
N ILE A 97 5.49 -12.45 -11.85
CA ILE A 97 4.05 -12.53 -11.61
C ILE A 97 3.67 -11.38 -10.68
N MET A 98 2.87 -10.44 -11.17
CA MET A 98 2.53 -9.21 -10.46
C MET A 98 1.58 -9.43 -9.28
N TRP A 99 1.55 -8.52 -8.34
CA TRP A 99 0.70 -8.61 -7.15
C TRP A 99 -0.80 -8.69 -7.45
N GLN A 100 -1.27 -8.02 -8.52
CA GLN A 100 -2.67 -8.03 -8.97
C GLN A 100 -3.07 -9.27 -9.77
N ASP A 101 -2.11 -10.16 -10.08
CA ASP A 101 -2.37 -11.40 -10.82
C ASP A 101 -3.29 -12.35 -10.05
N LYS A 102 -4.28 -12.90 -10.73
CA LYS A 102 -5.33 -13.75 -10.16
C LYS A 102 -5.20 -15.24 -10.53
N ARG A 103 -4.12 -15.64 -11.25
CA ARG A 103 -3.92 -17.04 -11.68
C ARG A 103 -3.88 -18.05 -10.54
N THR A 104 -3.55 -17.59 -9.33
CA THR A 104 -3.44 -18.43 -8.14
C THR A 104 -4.76 -18.68 -7.42
N VAL A 105 -5.88 -18.07 -7.85
CA VAL A 105 -7.22 -18.27 -7.22
C VAL A 105 -7.58 -19.74 -7.04
N PRO A 106 -7.45 -20.64 -8.08
CA PRO A 106 -7.77 -22.05 -7.90
C PRO A 106 -6.88 -22.74 -6.85
N LEU A 107 -5.58 -22.40 -6.79
CA LEU A 107 -4.67 -22.92 -5.78
C LEU A 107 -5.06 -22.42 -4.38
N CYS A 108 -5.36 -21.14 -4.22
CA CYS A 108 -5.80 -20.59 -2.93
C CYS A 108 -7.01 -21.32 -2.37
N ARG A 109 -8.01 -21.65 -3.21
CA ARG A 109 -9.18 -22.44 -2.80
C ARG A 109 -8.79 -23.83 -2.26
N THR A 110 -7.80 -24.48 -2.82
CA THR A 110 -7.35 -25.81 -2.31
C THR A 110 -6.66 -25.71 -0.95
N LEU A 111 -6.19 -24.53 -0.56
CA LEU A 111 -5.50 -24.29 0.70
C LEU A 111 -6.39 -23.60 1.76
N GLU A 112 -7.65 -23.31 1.47
CA GLU A 112 -8.56 -22.60 2.40
C GLU A 112 -8.76 -23.34 3.73
N SER A 113 -8.73 -24.65 3.74
CA SER A 113 -8.80 -25.47 4.97
C SER A 113 -7.66 -25.19 5.96
N HIS A 114 -6.55 -24.61 5.49
CA HIS A 114 -5.40 -24.21 6.32
C HIS A 114 -5.51 -22.78 6.87
N ASN A 115 -6.55 -22.00 6.50
CA ASN A 115 -6.71 -20.63 6.96
C ASN A 115 -6.58 -20.45 8.49
N PRO A 116 -7.12 -21.33 9.37
CA PRO A 116 -6.94 -21.14 10.81
C PRO A 116 -5.46 -21.12 11.24
N ALA A 117 -4.62 -21.98 10.67
CA ALA A 117 -3.19 -22.03 10.95
C ALA A 117 -2.45 -20.83 10.32
N ILE A 118 -2.82 -20.46 9.07
CA ILE A 118 -2.24 -19.33 8.34
C ILE A 118 -2.54 -18.02 9.10
N ILE A 119 -3.82 -17.73 9.41
CA ILE A 119 -4.23 -16.51 10.11
C ILE A 119 -3.54 -16.39 11.47
N LYS A 120 -3.50 -17.47 12.24
CA LYS A 120 -2.85 -17.48 13.57
C LYS A 120 -1.39 -17.05 13.53
N LYS A 121 -0.67 -17.38 12.45
CA LYS A 121 0.78 -17.12 12.31
C LYS A 121 1.08 -15.84 11.55
N THR A 122 0.25 -15.50 10.57
CA THR A 122 0.50 -14.42 9.61
C THR A 122 -0.44 -13.23 9.75
N GLY A 123 -1.51 -13.35 10.57
CA GLY A 123 -2.54 -12.33 10.70
C GLY A 123 -3.35 -12.08 9.42
N SER A 124 -3.31 -13.01 8.46
CA SER A 124 -3.95 -12.83 7.14
C SER A 124 -4.46 -14.16 6.61
N ARG A 125 -5.59 -14.14 5.89
CA ARG A 125 -6.11 -15.32 5.19
C ARG A 125 -5.36 -15.55 3.88
N ILE A 126 -5.44 -16.77 3.34
CA ILE A 126 -4.91 -17.04 2.02
C ILE A 126 -5.62 -16.21 0.95
N ASN A 127 -4.81 -15.59 0.07
CA ASN A 127 -5.33 -14.74 -1.01
C ASN A 127 -4.31 -14.71 -2.15
N PRO A 128 -4.76 -14.58 -3.43
CA PRO A 128 -3.89 -14.45 -4.58
C PRO A 128 -2.88 -13.28 -4.51
N VAL A 129 -3.20 -12.23 -3.77
CA VAL A 129 -2.32 -11.06 -3.65
C VAL A 129 -0.96 -11.39 -3.04
N TYR A 130 -0.87 -12.38 -2.16
CA TYR A 130 0.35 -12.70 -1.42
C TYR A 130 1.38 -13.45 -2.26
N SER A 131 2.67 -13.19 -2.02
CA SER A 131 3.77 -13.78 -2.80
C SER A 131 3.86 -15.30 -2.64
N GLY A 132 3.61 -15.86 -1.45
CA GLY A 132 3.65 -17.31 -1.21
C GLY A 132 2.67 -18.08 -2.09
N SER A 133 1.48 -17.54 -2.38
CA SER A 133 0.54 -18.18 -3.30
C SER A 133 1.09 -18.26 -4.74
N LYS A 134 1.82 -17.23 -5.19
CA LYS A 134 2.47 -17.19 -6.51
C LYS A 134 3.65 -18.15 -6.56
N MET A 135 4.47 -18.18 -5.52
CA MET A 135 5.60 -19.12 -5.39
C MET A 135 5.13 -20.59 -5.41
N ALA A 136 4.07 -20.91 -4.67
CA ALA A 136 3.45 -22.23 -4.68
C ALA A 136 2.84 -22.59 -6.05
N TRP A 137 2.25 -21.59 -6.73
CA TRP A 137 1.71 -21.77 -8.07
C TRP A 137 2.82 -22.08 -9.09
N ILE A 138 3.96 -21.39 -9.05
CA ILE A 138 5.14 -21.66 -9.90
C ILE A 138 5.58 -23.11 -9.70
N ARG A 139 5.75 -23.55 -8.44
CA ARG A 139 6.13 -24.93 -8.15
C ARG A 139 5.17 -25.94 -8.76
N LYS A 140 3.86 -25.71 -8.64
CA LYS A 140 2.83 -26.66 -9.09
C LYS A 140 2.64 -26.68 -10.59
N ASN A 141 2.69 -25.51 -11.25
CA ASN A 141 2.27 -25.36 -12.65
C ASN A 141 3.44 -25.13 -13.61
N GLN A 142 4.62 -24.80 -13.10
CA GLN A 142 5.84 -24.59 -13.87
C GLN A 142 7.03 -25.33 -13.21
N PRO A 143 6.94 -26.67 -13.04
CA PRO A 143 7.97 -27.44 -12.31
C PRO A 143 9.37 -27.29 -12.92
N GLU A 144 9.50 -27.27 -14.25
CA GLU A 144 10.79 -27.07 -14.91
C GLU A 144 11.40 -25.70 -14.56
N LEU A 145 10.59 -24.63 -14.56
CA LEU A 145 11.04 -23.29 -14.13
C LEU A 145 11.45 -23.31 -12.65
N PHE A 146 10.66 -23.98 -11.80
CA PHE A 146 10.94 -24.11 -10.38
C PHE A 146 12.25 -24.83 -10.10
N ASP A 147 12.53 -25.92 -10.82
CA ASP A 147 13.75 -26.73 -10.67
C ASP A 147 15.01 -25.98 -11.14
N HIS A 148 14.88 -25.04 -12.08
CA HIS A 148 15.97 -24.17 -12.52
C HIS A 148 16.17 -22.96 -11.64
N ALA A 149 15.14 -22.57 -10.85
CA ALA A 149 15.22 -21.42 -9.96
C ALA A 149 16.09 -21.74 -8.72
N ALA A 150 17.00 -20.83 -8.40
CA ALA A 150 17.71 -20.85 -7.12
C ALA A 150 16.94 -20.06 -6.05
N LYS A 151 16.19 -19.02 -6.47
CA LYS A 151 15.39 -18.17 -5.58
C LYS A 151 14.07 -17.78 -6.22
N LEU A 152 13.04 -17.64 -5.38
CA LEU A 152 11.77 -17.01 -5.70
C LEU A 152 11.74 -15.67 -4.94
N ALA A 153 12.31 -14.65 -5.56
CA ALA A 153 12.47 -13.33 -4.94
C ALA A 153 11.23 -12.45 -5.14
N VAL A 154 11.04 -11.45 -4.29
CA VAL A 154 10.18 -10.31 -4.59
C VAL A 154 11.00 -9.19 -5.23
N ILE A 155 10.34 -8.21 -5.86
CA ILE A 155 11.03 -7.18 -6.65
C ILE A 155 12.11 -6.43 -5.84
N PRO A 156 11.87 -5.97 -4.60
CA PRO A 156 12.92 -5.28 -3.82
C PRO A 156 14.13 -6.17 -3.55
N ASP A 157 13.97 -7.49 -3.35
CA ASP A 157 15.09 -8.41 -3.11
C ASP A 157 16.04 -8.42 -4.32
N TYR A 158 15.48 -8.47 -5.53
CA TYR A 158 16.21 -8.42 -6.79
C TYR A 158 16.93 -7.08 -6.97
N LEU A 159 16.27 -5.96 -6.65
CA LEU A 159 16.87 -4.62 -6.77
C LEU A 159 18.00 -4.41 -5.74
N VAL A 160 17.83 -4.91 -4.52
CA VAL A 160 18.90 -4.93 -3.51
C VAL A 160 20.10 -5.73 -4.03
N TRP A 161 19.85 -6.91 -4.62
CA TRP A 161 20.91 -7.70 -5.20
C TRP A 161 21.65 -6.97 -6.34
N LEU A 162 20.93 -6.33 -7.25
CA LEU A 162 21.54 -5.55 -8.34
C LEU A 162 22.48 -4.45 -7.80
N MET A 163 22.05 -3.76 -6.75
CA MET A 163 22.81 -2.66 -6.17
C MET A 163 24.00 -3.12 -5.31
N THR A 164 23.84 -4.24 -4.58
CA THR A 164 24.76 -4.59 -3.48
C THR A 164 25.38 -5.98 -3.60
N GLY A 165 24.86 -6.85 -4.46
CA GLY A 165 25.23 -8.27 -4.52
C GLY A 165 24.64 -9.13 -3.38
N ARG A 166 23.77 -8.58 -2.51
CA ARG A 166 23.13 -9.32 -1.40
C ARG A 166 21.65 -9.59 -1.70
N LEU A 167 21.22 -10.81 -1.37
CA LEU A 167 19.80 -11.20 -1.45
C LEU A 167 19.19 -11.22 -0.05
N ILE A 168 18.36 -10.22 0.22
CA ILE A 168 17.64 -10.11 1.49
C ILE A 168 16.19 -9.70 1.24
N THR A 169 15.32 -10.00 2.18
CA THR A 169 13.93 -9.55 2.25
C THR A 169 13.68 -8.97 3.65
N ASP A 170 13.04 -7.82 3.77
CA ASP A 170 12.68 -7.35 5.09
C ASP A 170 11.31 -7.86 5.56
N HIS A 171 11.04 -7.70 6.88
CA HIS A 171 9.84 -8.24 7.50
C HIS A 171 8.53 -7.68 6.90
N THR A 172 8.55 -6.49 6.29
CA THR A 172 7.35 -5.91 5.66
C THR A 172 6.93 -6.70 4.43
N TYR A 173 7.91 -7.13 3.60
CA TYR A 173 7.66 -8.03 2.47
C TYR A 173 7.46 -9.46 2.92
N GLY A 174 8.21 -9.92 3.94
CA GLY A 174 8.06 -11.23 4.55
C GLY A 174 6.64 -11.45 5.08
N SER A 175 6.06 -10.47 5.76
CA SER A 175 4.67 -10.53 6.25
C SER A 175 3.62 -10.61 5.12
N ARG A 176 3.96 -10.11 3.93
CA ARG A 176 3.09 -10.18 2.73
C ARG A 176 3.32 -11.45 1.89
N SER A 177 4.03 -12.42 2.42
CA SER A 177 4.24 -13.72 1.75
C SER A 177 3.28 -14.81 2.24
N LEU A 178 2.73 -14.73 3.43
CA LEU A 178 2.08 -15.81 4.19
C LEU A 178 3.04 -16.95 4.57
N LEU A 179 4.35 -16.72 4.54
CA LEU A 179 5.38 -17.71 4.85
C LEU A 179 6.18 -17.34 6.11
N MET A 180 6.11 -16.07 6.53
CA MET A 180 6.76 -15.55 7.73
C MET A 180 5.80 -15.57 8.91
N ASN A 181 6.25 -16.09 10.04
CA ASN A 181 5.54 -15.98 11.30
C ASN A 181 5.74 -14.57 11.89
N LEU A 182 4.64 -13.83 12.07
CA LEU A 182 4.69 -12.45 12.57
C LEU A 182 5.27 -12.34 13.99
N LYS A 183 5.09 -13.36 14.83
CA LYS A 183 5.57 -13.33 16.21
C LYS A 183 7.09 -13.52 16.28
N THR A 184 7.62 -14.50 15.54
CA THR A 184 9.07 -14.80 15.54
C THR A 184 9.83 -13.93 14.54
N ARG A 185 9.14 -13.40 13.51
CA ARG A 185 9.71 -12.70 12.36
C ARG A 185 10.71 -13.54 11.56
N GLU A 186 10.44 -14.84 11.51
CA GLU A 186 11.21 -15.82 10.77
C GLU A 186 10.32 -16.59 9.80
N TRP A 187 10.93 -17.21 8.78
CA TRP A 187 10.22 -18.12 7.89
C TRP A 187 9.72 -19.33 8.73
N ASP A 188 8.44 -19.68 8.58
CA ASP A 188 7.79 -20.69 9.40
C ASP A 188 7.71 -22.04 8.66
N GLU A 189 8.28 -23.07 9.24
CA GLU A 189 8.34 -24.42 8.64
C GLU A 189 6.97 -25.06 8.38
N GLU A 190 5.95 -24.75 9.18
CA GLU A 190 4.59 -25.24 8.92
C GLU A 190 3.95 -24.51 7.74
N LEU A 191 4.12 -23.20 7.65
CA LEU A 191 3.66 -22.43 6.50
C LEU A 191 4.39 -22.88 5.22
N LEU A 192 5.70 -23.06 5.27
CA LEU A 192 6.47 -23.59 4.15
C LEU A 192 5.95 -24.96 3.68
N ARG A 193 5.59 -25.85 4.60
CA ARG A 193 4.98 -27.16 4.26
C ARG A 193 3.60 -27.02 3.65
N ILE A 194 2.75 -26.11 4.17
CA ILE A 194 1.40 -25.84 3.60
C ILE A 194 1.51 -25.38 2.15
N PHE A 195 2.42 -24.42 1.87
CA PHE A 195 2.64 -23.91 0.52
C PHE A 195 3.54 -24.81 -0.34
N GLY A 196 4.13 -25.85 0.26
CA GLY A 196 5.01 -26.79 -0.42
C GLY A 196 6.34 -26.16 -0.86
N LEU A 197 6.89 -25.20 -0.16
CA LEU A 197 8.09 -24.46 -0.54
C LEU A 197 9.28 -24.81 0.36
N PRO A 198 10.47 -25.09 -0.19
CA PRO A 198 11.66 -25.27 0.62
C PRO A 198 12.22 -23.89 1.05
N ARG A 199 12.74 -23.82 2.28
CA ARG A 199 13.36 -22.60 2.85
C ARG A 199 14.46 -22.02 1.96
N SER A 200 15.21 -22.89 1.25
CA SER A 200 16.30 -22.49 0.36
C SER A 200 15.89 -21.57 -0.79
N MET A 201 14.62 -21.61 -1.20
CA MET A 201 14.08 -20.73 -2.26
C MET A 201 13.84 -19.30 -1.81
N LEU A 202 13.86 -19.03 -0.51
CA LEU A 202 13.58 -17.71 0.04
C LEU A 202 14.87 -16.94 0.37
N CYS A 203 14.82 -15.63 0.31
CA CYS A 203 15.90 -14.73 0.74
C CYS A 203 16.02 -14.71 2.26
N ASP A 204 17.11 -14.17 2.80
CA ASP A 204 17.28 -14.02 4.24
C ASP A 204 16.47 -12.82 4.75
N LEU A 205 15.80 -13.03 5.90
CA LEU A 205 15.00 -11.98 6.51
C LEU A 205 15.88 -11.00 7.28
N VAL A 206 15.54 -9.71 7.13
CA VAL A 206 16.13 -8.62 7.91
C VAL A 206 15.02 -7.74 8.49
N SER A 207 15.36 -6.93 9.48
CA SER A 207 14.45 -5.91 9.99
C SER A 207 14.25 -4.79 8.97
N PRO A 208 13.07 -4.18 8.85
CA PRO A 208 12.93 -2.93 8.12
C PRO A 208 13.85 -1.86 8.73
N GLY A 209 14.36 -0.95 7.92
CA GLY A 209 15.39 0.01 8.33
C GLY A 209 16.80 -0.57 8.40
N ALA A 210 17.01 -1.88 8.24
CA ALA A 210 18.36 -2.45 8.25
C ALA A 210 19.19 -2.00 7.04
N VAL A 211 20.50 -1.94 7.22
CA VAL A 211 21.45 -1.80 6.11
C VAL A 211 21.42 -3.08 5.28
N ALA A 212 20.79 -3.02 4.12
CA ALA A 212 20.66 -4.13 3.18
C ALA A 212 22.01 -4.52 2.55
N GLY A 213 22.90 -3.58 2.42
CA GLY A 213 24.24 -3.73 1.85
C GLY A 213 24.84 -2.37 1.53
N GLN A 214 25.85 -2.39 0.69
CA GLN A 214 26.51 -1.18 0.19
C GLN A 214 26.56 -1.23 -1.34
N VAL A 215 26.55 -0.08 -1.99
CA VAL A 215 26.70 0.03 -3.45
C VAL A 215 27.94 -0.73 -3.87
N SER A 216 27.75 -1.73 -4.73
CA SER A 216 28.84 -2.59 -5.23
C SER A 216 29.67 -1.88 -6.31
N GLY A 217 30.93 -2.31 -6.48
CA GLY A 217 31.77 -1.78 -7.54
C GLY A 217 31.17 -1.91 -8.96
N PRO A 218 30.56 -3.04 -9.34
CA PRO A 218 29.83 -3.14 -10.61
C PRO A 218 28.72 -2.10 -10.75
N PHE A 219 27.88 -1.93 -9.74
CA PHE A 219 26.77 -0.97 -9.79
C PHE A 219 27.25 0.49 -9.76
N SER A 220 28.33 0.78 -8.99
CA SER A 220 29.00 2.07 -9.00
C SER A 220 29.48 2.47 -10.40
N ARG A 221 30.13 1.54 -11.11
CA ARG A 221 30.60 1.80 -12.50
C ARG A 221 29.46 2.06 -13.48
N LEU A 222 28.30 1.42 -13.29
CA LEU A 222 27.13 1.62 -14.16
C LEU A 222 26.42 2.95 -13.90
N THR A 223 26.41 3.42 -12.66
CA THR A 223 25.54 4.53 -12.26
C THR A 223 26.27 5.80 -11.85
N GLY A 224 27.57 5.70 -11.53
CA GLY A 224 28.34 6.81 -10.99
C GLY A 224 28.08 7.11 -9.51
N LEU A 225 27.26 6.30 -8.83
CA LEU A 225 27.14 6.34 -7.36
C LEU A 225 28.46 5.90 -6.73
N LEU A 226 28.79 6.44 -5.56
CA LEU A 226 30.00 6.08 -4.84
C LEU A 226 29.91 4.63 -4.35
N GLU A 227 30.94 3.82 -4.66
CA GLU A 227 31.09 2.47 -4.11
C GLU A 227 31.17 2.54 -2.58
N GLY A 228 30.49 1.63 -1.90
CA GLY A 228 30.43 1.61 -0.45
C GLY A 228 29.30 2.44 0.16
N THR A 229 28.57 3.26 -0.61
CA THR A 229 27.39 3.98 -0.10
C THR A 229 26.37 2.99 0.46
N PRO A 230 25.92 3.14 1.74
CA PRO A 230 24.98 2.22 2.34
C PRO A 230 23.60 2.29 1.69
N LEU A 231 22.93 1.13 1.59
CA LEU A 231 21.56 0.97 1.14
C LEU A 231 20.70 0.50 2.31
N ILE A 232 19.64 1.23 2.61
CA ILE A 232 18.64 0.89 3.63
C ILE A 232 17.43 0.22 2.97
N SER A 233 16.96 -0.93 3.52
CA SER A 233 15.67 -1.53 3.19
C SER A 233 14.59 -0.83 4.04
N ALA A 234 13.90 0.15 3.46
CA ALA A 234 12.94 0.95 4.22
C ALA A 234 11.63 0.20 4.49
N GLY A 235 11.28 -0.75 3.64
CA GLY A 235 10.05 -1.51 3.73
C GLY A 235 9.12 -1.33 2.53
N GLY A 236 7.96 -2.00 2.57
CA GLY A 236 6.95 -1.91 1.52
C GLY A 236 6.34 -0.52 1.40
N ASP A 237 5.89 -0.19 0.20
CA ASP A 237 5.31 1.12 -0.16
C ASP A 237 4.19 1.59 0.80
N GLN A 238 3.27 0.70 1.16
CA GLN A 238 2.18 1.03 2.07
C GLN A 238 2.66 1.27 3.51
N GLN A 239 3.64 0.50 3.98
CA GLN A 239 4.26 0.69 5.29
C GLN A 239 5.06 2.00 5.36
N CYS A 240 5.83 2.30 4.30
CA CYS A 240 6.53 3.58 4.20
C CYS A 240 5.54 4.75 4.08
N SER A 241 4.45 4.59 3.32
CA SER A 241 3.40 5.62 3.24
C SER A 241 2.77 5.88 4.61
N ALA A 242 2.44 4.84 5.37
CA ALA A 242 1.91 4.99 6.72
C ALA A 242 2.89 5.72 7.65
N LEU A 243 4.18 5.34 7.60
CA LEU A 243 5.25 6.02 8.34
C LEU A 243 5.35 7.50 7.97
N GLY A 244 5.40 7.82 6.67
CA GLY A 244 5.46 9.19 6.16
C GLY A 244 4.18 10.01 6.40
N LEU A 245 3.06 9.38 6.76
CA LEU A 245 1.82 10.02 7.18
C LEU A 245 1.67 10.06 8.71
N GLY A 246 2.70 9.64 9.46
CA GLY A 246 2.73 9.79 10.91
C GLY A 246 2.06 8.66 11.69
N VAL A 247 1.92 7.48 11.10
CA VAL A 247 1.50 6.26 11.85
C VAL A 247 2.71 5.74 12.63
N LEU A 248 2.96 6.35 13.78
CA LEU A 248 4.15 6.12 14.62
C LEU A 248 3.82 5.33 15.90
N HIS A 249 2.62 5.55 16.45
CA HIS A 249 2.20 5.01 17.73
C HIS A 249 1.02 4.07 17.61
N HIS A 250 0.76 3.35 18.70
CA HIS A 250 -0.40 2.50 18.83
C HIS A 250 -1.71 3.29 18.69
N GLY A 251 -2.52 2.93 17.70
CA GLY A 251 -3.79 3.58 17.40
C GLY A 251 -3.71 4.75 16.42
N ASP A 252 -2.51 5.25 16.05
CA ASP A 252 -2.42 6.20 14.95
C ASP A 252 -2.99 5.58 13.66
N ALA A 253 -3.71 6.38 12.87
CA ALA A 253 -4.39 5.86 11.69
C ALA A 253 -4.27 6.80 10.48
N GLN A 254 -4.14 6.19 9.31
CA GLN A 254 -4.21 6.88 8.04
C GLN A 254 -5.20 6.20 7.08
N VAL A 255 -5.74 6.99 6.14
CA VAL A 255 -6.56 6.53 5.02
C VAL A 255 -5.92 7.04 3.73
N THR A 256 -5.57 6.12 2.83
CA THR A 256 -5.17 6.48 1.46
C THR A 256 -6.32 6.23 0.50
N ALA A 257 -6.95 7.30 0.01
CA ALA A 257 -8.07 7.29 -0.93
C ALA A 257 -7.54 7.36 -2.38
N GLY A 258 -7.07 6.22 -2.89
CA GLY A 258 -6.61 6.01 -4.26
C GLY A 258 -7.64 5.30 -5.13
N THR A 259 -7.22 4.47 -6.10
CA THR A 259 -8.12 3.64 -6.93
C THR A 259 -9.06 2.83 -6.05
N GLY A 260 -8.52 2.10 -5.06
CA GLY A 260 -9.22 1.65 -3.86
C GLY A 260 -8.84 2.52 -2.67
N ALA A 261 -9.37 2.23 -1.47
CA ALA A 261 -8.91 2.86 -0.24
C ALA A 261 -8.21 1.84 0.65
N TYR A 262 -7.14 2.31 1.31
CA TYR A 262 -6.40 1.54 2.31
C TYR A 262 -6.41 2.29 3.63
N ILE A 263 -6.77 1.57 4.68
CA ILE A 263 -6.74 2.07 6.05
C ILE A 263 -5.60 1.35 6.75
N ILE A 264 -4.66 2.08 7.34
CA ILE A 264 -3.56 1.50 8.09
C ILE A 264 -3.50 2.15 9.47
N SER A 265 -3.46 1.30 10.50
CA SER A 265 -3.28 1.75 11.89
C SER A 265 -2.05 1.10 12.51
N GLY A 266 -1.32 1.86 13.31
CA GLY A 266 -0.14 1.40 14.03
C GLY A 266 -0.48 0.53 15.23
N CYS A 267 0.35 -0.49 15.48
CA CYS A 267 0.18 -1.41 16.59
C CYS A 267 1.53 -1.75 17.20
N ASP A 268 1.70 -1.53 18.52
CA ASP A 268 2.96 -1.82 19.21
C ASP A 268 3.15 -3.31 19.46
N GLU A 269 2.06 -4.05 19.68
CA GLU A 269 2.06 -5.49 19.94
C GLU A 269 1.29 -6.24 18.85
N LEU A 270 1.62 -7.53 18.65
CA LEU A 270 0.91 -8.38 17.71
C LEU A 270 -0.54 -8.60 18.17
N PRO A 271 -1.55 -8.06 17.44
CA PRO A 271 -2.93 -8.22 17.85
C PRO A 271 -3.40 -9.67 17.66
N ALA A 272 -4.20 -10.16 18.60
CA ALA A 272 -4.77 -11.51 18.54
C ALA A 272 -6.02 -11.52 17.65
N VAL A 273 -5.85 -11.35 16.33
CA VAL A 273 -6.95 -11.43 15.37
C VAL A 273 -7.49 -12.85 15.30
N LYS A 274 -8.82 -12.98 15.27
CA LYS A 274 -9.52 -14.27 15.27
C LYS A 274 -9.98 -14.69 13.88
N GLY A 275 -10.21 -13.74 13.01
CA GLY A 275 -10.74 -13.95 11.68
C GLY A 275 -9.94 -13.22 10.60
N SER A 276 -10.59 -12.87 9.52
CA SER A 276 -10.00 -12.18 8.35
C SER A 276 -10.56 -10.78 8.12
N GLU A 277 -11.24 -10.24 9.14
CA GLU A 277 -11.87 -8.91 9.12
C GLU A 277 -10.86 -7.77 9.01
N VAL A 278 -9.63 -8.02 9.43
CA VAL A 278 -8.49 -7.12 9.26
C VAL A 278 -7.26 -7.92 8.82
N ILE A 279 -6.29 -7.23 8.24
CA ILE A 279 -5.01 -7.80 7.83
C ILE A 279 -3.94 -7.31 8.81
N VAL A 280 -3.10 -8.20 9.33
CA VAL A 280 -1.96 -7.81 10.17
C VAL A 280 -0.67 -7.91 9.35
N GLY A 281 0.23 -6.96 9.52
CA GLY A 281 1.53 -6.97 8.87
C GLY A 281 2.63 -6.39 9.75
N ALA A 282 3.88 -6.56 9.35
CA ALA A 282 4.99 -5.86 9.98
C ALA A 282 4.96 -4.37 9.59
N SER A 283 5.21 -3.48 10.54
CA SER A 283 5.39 -2.04 10.30
C SER A 283 6.75 -1.75 9.65
N ALA A 284 6.91 -0.58 9.03
CA ALA A 284 8.22 -0.04 8.66
C ALA A 284 9.05 0.33 9.90
N ILE A 285 8.43 0.53 11.05
CA ILE A 285 9.13 0.72 12.33
C ILE A 285 9.53 -0.67 12.86
N PRO A 286 10.83 -0.92 13.11
CA PRO A 286 11.30 -2.19 13.63
C PRO A 286 10.56 -2.63 14.90
N GLY A 287 10.13 -3.88 14.94
CA GLY A 287 9.47 -4.43 16.12
C GLY A 287 7.97 -4.17 16.21
N LYS A 288 7.44 -3.18 15.50
CA LYS A 288 6.01 -2.84 15.49
C LYS A 288 5.23 -3.58 14.39
N TYR A 289 3.91 -3.45 14.47
CA TYR A 289 2.96 -4.05 13.53
C TYR A 289 2.02 -2.98 12.95
N ILE A 290 1.29 -3.33 11.92
CA ILE A 290 0.18 -2.56 11.38
C ILE A 290 -1.06 -3.44 11.26
N LEU A 291 -2.24 -2.83 11.46
CA LEU A 291 -3.49 -3.35 10.95
C LEU A 291 -3.81 -2.64 9.63
N GLU A 292 -4.19 -3.42 8.63
CA GLU A 292 -4.54 -2.93 7.30
C GLU A 292 -5.95 -3.40 6.94
N SER A 293 -6.76 -2.51 6.38
CA SER A 293 -8.03 -2.81 5.73
C SER A 293 -8.03 -2.27 4.31
N SER A 294 -8.77 -2.92 3.41
CA SER A 294 -8.81 -2.54 2.01
C SER A 294 -10.24 -2.45 1.48
N ILE A 295 -10.55 -1.34 0.85
CA ILE A 295 -11.78 -1.06 0.12
C ILE A 295 -11.43 -1.08 -1.36
N LEU A 296 -12.07 -1.97 -2.13
CA LEU A 296 -11.65 -2.27 -3.50
C LEU A 296 -11.94 -1.15 -4.50
N ALA A 297 -12.98 -0.35 -4.26
CA ALA A 297 -13.36 0.75 -5.13
C ALA A 297 -13.52 2.06 -4.34
N CYS A 298 -12.69 3.06 -4.67
CA CYS A 298 -12.71 4.40 -4.08
C CYS A 298 -12.71 5.45 -5.20
N CYS A 299 -11.55 5.97 -5.64
CA CYS A 299 -11.51 6.82 -6.83
C CYS A 299 -12.10 6.13 -8.07
N SER A 300 -11.97 4.80 -8.20
CA SER A 300 -12.57 4.07 -9.31
C SER A 300 -14.10 4.16 -9.33
N ALA A 301 -14.74 4.11 -8.16
CA ALA A 301 -16.19 4.31 -8.03
C ALA A 301 -16.61 5.75 -8.40
N PHE A 302 -15.85 6.73 -7.91
CA PHE A 302 -16.07 8.15 -8.18
C PHE A 302 -15.87 8.49 -9.66
N ASN A 303 -14.78 8.01 -10.26
CA ASN A 303 -14.48 8.17 -11.68
C ASN A 303 -15.52 7.47 -12.57
N TRP A 304 -15.98 6.28 -12.17
CA TRP A 304 -17.06 5.60 -12.90
C TRP A 304 -18.32 6.45 -12.93
N PHE A 305 -18.73 7.00 -11.78
CA PHE A 305 -19.91 7.85 -11.69
C PHE A 305 -19.74 9.11 -12.56
N HIS A 306 -18.58 9.77 -12.47
CA HIS A 306 -18.27 10.94 -13.30
C HIS A 306 -18.37 10.59 -14.79
N ASN A 307 -17.70 9.53 -15.23
CA ASN A 307 -17.69 9.14 -16.65
C ASN A 307 -19.07 8.71 -17.18
N ALA A 308 -19.95 8.17 -16.32
CA ALA A 308 -21.28 7.69 -16.70
C ALA A 308 -22.33 8.80 -16.75
N PHE A 309 -22.20 9.85 -15.93
CA PHE A 309 -23.27 10.82 -15.69
C PHE A 309 -22.88 12.27 -16.00
N TYR A 310 -21.62 12.57 -16.29
CA TYR A 310 -21.15 13.91 -16.65
C TYR A 310 -20.65 13.95 -18.09
N PRO A 311 -20.67 15.15 -18.75
CA PRO A 311 -20.21 15.30 -20.13
C PRO A 311 -18.73 14.92 -20.28
N GLU A 312 -18.35 14.37 -21.45
CA GLU A 312 -16.95 13.97 -21.75
C GLU A 312 -15.94 15.11 -21.70
N ASP A 313 -16.37 16.35 -21.87
CA ASP A 313 -15.56 17.55 -21.83
C ASP A 313 -15.34 18.11 -20.40
N ASP A 314 -16.10 17.65 -19.39
CA ASP A 314 -15.88 17.99 -17.99
C ASP A 314 -14.73 17.17 -17.38
N ARG A 315 -13.51 17.38 -17.90
CA ARG A 315 -12.31 16.66 -17.39
C ARG A 315 -11.76 17.23 -16.09
N SER A 316 -12.25 18.38 -15.65
CA SER A 316 -11.73 19.06 -14.46
C SER A 316 -12.32 18.57 -13.14
N PHE A 317 -13.39 17.79 -13.17
CA PHE A 317 -14.21 17.43 -12.01
C PHE A 317 -14.82 18.63 -11.27
N GLU A 318 -14.81 19.82 -11.86
CA GLU A 318 -15.36 21.03 -11.22
C GLU A 318 -16.88 20.93 -11.05
N LEU A 319 -17.58 20.50 -12.09
CA LEU A 319 -19.04 20.40 -12.07
C LEU A 319 -19.54 19.40 -11.04
N ILE A 320 -18.97 18.19 -11.02
CA ILE A 320 -19.33 17.17 -10.03
C ILE A 320 -19.04 17.65 -8.60
N ASN A 321 -17.88 18.27 -8.36
CA ASN A 321 -17.51 18.79 -7.05
C ASN A 321 -18.48 19.90 -6.60
N GLN A 322 -18.89 20.79 -7.49
CA GLN A 322 -19.84 21.85 -7.20
C GLN A 322 -21.23 21.27 -6.87
N GLU A 323 -21.71 20.30 -7.66
CA GLU A 323 -22.99 19.64 -7.41
C GLU A 323 -23.02 18.88 -6.10
N ILE A 324 -21.93 18.18 -5.75
CA ILE A 324 -21.78 17.51 -4.46
C ILE A 324 -21.85 18.51 -3.30
N LEU A 325 -21.15 19.65 -3.40
CA LEU A 325 -21.17 20.67 -2.36
C LEU A 325 -22.57 21.30 -2.18
N ASN A 326 -23.37 21.39 -3.22
CA ASN A 326 -24.75 21.89 -3.17
C ASN A 326 -25.76 20.84 -2.64
N SER A 327 -25.40 19.56 -2.63
CA SER A 327 -26.25 18.49 -2.09
C SER A 327 -26.16 18.46 -0.54
N PRO A 328 -27.25 18.12 0.18
CA PRO A 328 -27.24 18.07 1.63
C PRO A 328 -26.37 16.90 2.15
N PRO A 329 -25.79 17.06 3.38
CA PRO A 329 -25.11 15.95 4.07
C PRO A 329 -25.98 14.70 4.19
N ALA A 330 -25.37 13.52 4.12
CA ALA A 330 -26.01 12.22 3.98
C ALA A 330 -26.86 12.08 2.70
N ALA A 331 -26.49 12.85 1.65
CA ALA A 331 -27.09 12.81 0.30
C ALA A 331 -28.64 12.86 0.32
N GLY A 332 -29.23 13.55 1.28
CA GLY A 332 -30.69 13.61 1.46
C GLY A 332 -31.36 12.25 1.75
N GLY A 333 -30.62 11.26 2.20
CA GLY A 333 -31.10 9.89 2.49
C GLY A 333 -30.89 8.88 1.36
N ILE A 334 -30.27 9.29 0.25
CA ILE A 334 -29.81 8.37 -0.80
C ILE A 334 -28.60 7.62 -0.27
N ILE A 335 -28.55 6.29 -0.46
CA ILE A 335 -27.46 5.42 -0.05
C ILE A 335 -26.81 4.80 -1.27
N ALA A 336 -25.48 4.86 -1.35
CA ALA A 336 -24.71 4.09 -2.32
C ALA A 336 -23.84 3.05 -1.61
N LEU A 337 -23.93 1.80 -2.05
CA LEU A 337 -23.01 0.72 -1.70
C LEU A 337 -21.92 0.67 -2.78
N PRO A 338 -20.64 0.95 -2.46
CA PRO A 338 -19.61 1.19 -3.49
C PRO A 338 -18.91 -0.11 -3.96
N TYR A 339 -19.61 -1.22 -4.07
CA TYR A 339 -19.04 -2.54 -4.33
C TYR A 339 -18.84 -2.86 -5.81
N PHE A 340 -18.29 -1.92 -6.57
CA PHE A 340 -18.02 -2.07 -8.01
C PHE A 340 -17.10 -3.25 -8.36
N GLN A 341 -16.28 -3.69 -7.40
CA GLN A 341 -15.32 -4.79 -7.56
C GLN A 341 -15.49 -5.86 -6.46
N GLY A 342 -16.69 -5.95 -5.87
CA GLY A 342 -16.94 -6.70 -4.64
C GLY A 342 -16.53 -5.91 -3.40
N GLN A 343 -16.70 -6.53 -2.24
CA GLN A 343 -16.28 -5.99 -0.94
C GLN A 343 -14.94 -6.62 -0.54
N GLY A 344 -14.01 -5.79 -0.04
CA GLY A 344 -12.77 -6.23 0.57
C GLY A 344 -12.98 -6.62 2.05
N THR A 345 -12.16 -6.08 2.94
CA THR A 345 -12.41 -6.21 4.37
C THR A 345 -13.70 -5.46 4.77
N PRO A 346 -14.44 -5.90 5.79
CA PRO A 346 -14.19 -7.05 6.64
C PRO A 346 -14.68 -8.40 6.07
N ASP A 347 -15.71 -8.42 5.23
CA ASP A 347 -16.48 -9.63 4.91
C ASP A 347 -15.94 -10.42 3.71
N TRP A 348 -15.09 -9.79 2.87
CA TRP A 348 -14.52 -10.39 1.66
C TRP A 348 -15.60 -10.95 0.70
N ASN A 349 -16.73 -10.22 0.60
CA ASN A 349 -17.85 -10.61 -0.25
C ASN A 349 -17.59 -10.25 -1.72
N SER A 350 -17.04 -11.19 -2.47
CA SER A 350 -16.75 -11.01 -3.91
C SER A 350 -18.01 -10.94 -4.79
N MET A 351 -19.18 -11.29 -4.25
CA MET A 351 -20.47 -11.26 -4.97
C MET A 351 -21.22 -9.95 -4.74
N ALA A 352 -20.74 -9.10 -3.82
CA ALA A 352 -21.35 -7.80 -3.61
C ALA A 352 -21.18 -6.92 -4.86
N THR A 353 -22.23 -6.19 -5.21
CA THR A 353 -22.27 -5.30 -6.37
C THR A 353 -22.70 -3.89 -5.95
N ALA A 354 -22.23 -2.89 -6.70
CA ALA A 354 -22.60 -1.51 -6.44
C ALA A 354 -24.11 -1.29 -6.59
N SER A 355 -24.69 -0.49 -5.69
CA SER A 355 -26.12 -0.19 -5.66
C SER A 355 -26.36 1.25 -5.22
N ILE A 356 -27.34 1.92 -5.81
CA ILE A 356 -27.83 3.24 -5.35
C ILE A 356 -29.31 3.05 -4.98
N LEU A 357 -29.65 3.43 -3.75
CA LEU A 357 -30.96 3.15 -3.13
C LEU A 357 -31.64 4.45 -2.68
N ASN A 358 -32.94 4.38 -2.46
CA ASN A 358 -33.77 5.47 -1.95
C ASN A 358 -33.94 6.67 -2.90
N LEU A 359 -33.82 6.47 -4.21
CA LEU A 359 -34.05 7.52 -5.19
C LEU A 359 -35.53 7.89 -5.24
N THR A 360 -35.81 9.18 -5.39
CA THR A 360 -37.13 9.75 -5.61
C THR A 360 -37.13 10.65 -6.85
N LEU A 361 -38.28 11.12 -7.29
CA LEU A 361 -38.35 12.06 -8.43
C LEU A 361 -37.70 13.41 -8.15
N SER A 362 -37.41 13.75 -6.89
CA SER A 362 -36.70 14.97 -6.50
C SER A 362 -35.20 14.78 -6.39
N SER A 363 -34.68 13.55 -6.53
CA SER A 363 -33.26 13.26 -6.45
C SER A 363 -32.51 13.86 -7.62
N SER A 364 -31.45 14.61 -7.33
CA SER A 364 -30.58 15.20 -8.33
C SER A 364 -29.36 14.31 -8.65
N ARG A 365 -28.67 14.62 -9.73
CA ARG A 365 -27.38 13.99 -10.08
C ARG A 365 -26.34 14.25 -8.98
N GLY A 366 -26.30 15.47 -8.43
CA GLY A 366 -25.40 15.85 -7.34
C GLY A 366 -25.64 15.05 -6.06
N ASP A 367 -26.91 14.74 -5.74
CA ASP A 367 -27.24 13.90 -4.58
C ASP A 367 -26.73 12.47 -4.78
N MET A 368 -26.85 11.91 -5.98
CA MET A 368 -26.29 10.59 -6.31
C MET A 368 -24.76 10.58 -6.25
N ALA A 369 -24.11 11.63 -6.78
CA ALA A 369 -22.67 11.77 -6.73
C ALA A 369 -22.17 11.85 -5.28
N ARG A 370 -22.86 12.62 -4.43
CA ARG A 370 -22.59 12.71 -3.00
C ARG A 370 -22.79 11.36 -2.31
N ALA A 371 -23.85 10.63 -2.63
CA ALA A 371 -24.10 9.31 -2.07
C ALA A 371 -22.96 8.33 -2.39
N VAL A 372 -22.41 8.35 -3.62
CA VAL A 372 -21.26 7.52 -3.99
C VAL A 372 -20.01 7.89 -3.17
N LEU A 373 -19.71 9.19 -3.02
CA LEU A 373 -18.60 9.67 -2.19
C LEU A 373 -18.77 9.24 -0.72
N GLU A 374 -19.96 9.49 -0.15
CA GLU A 374 -20.26 9.16 1.25
C GLU A 374 -20.38 7.65 1.49
N GLY A 375 -20.79 6.87 0.48
CA GLY A 375 -20.78 5.41 0.51
C GLY A 375 -19.37 4.85 0.73
N VAL A 376 -18.36 5.43 0.08
CA VAL A 376 -16.95 5.11 0.36
C VAL A 376 -16.57 5.49 1.79
N CYS A 377 -17.02 6.64 2.28
CA CYS A 377 -16.74 7.06 3.65
C CYS A 377 -17.43 6.15 4.70
N TYR A 378 -18.65 5.68 4.42
CA TYR A 378 -19.34 4.70 5.28
C TYR A 378 -18.59 3.35 5.30
N GLU A 379 -18.08 2.89 4.16
CA GLU A 379 -17.27 1.67 4.12
C GLU A 379 -15.94 1.83 4.89
N ILE A 380 -15.33 3.02 4.85
CA ILE A 380 -14.18 3.33 5.70
C ILE A 380 -14.60 3.22 7.19
N LYS A 381 -15.77 3.73 7.58
CA LYS A 381 -16.28 3.61 8.96
C LYS A 381 -16.48 2.16 9.38
N VAL A 382 -17.08 1.32 8.55
CA VAL A 382 -17.24 -0.13 8.81
C VAL A 382 -15.89 -0.76 9.15
N ASN A 383 -14.88 -0.49 8.32
CA ASN A 383 -13.54 -1.02 8.51
C ASN A 383 -12.85 -0.46 9.77
N MET A 384 -13.02 0.82 10.07
CA MET A 384 -12.49 1.43 11.31
C MET A 384 -13.14 0.82 12.56
N GLU A 385 -14.44 0.52 12.54
CA GLU A 385 -15.15 -0.16 13.63
C GLU A 385 -14.62 -1.59 13.85
N CYS A 386 -14.27 -2.30 12.78
CA CYS A 386 -13.60 -3.59 12.90
C CYS A 386 -12.20 -3.46 13.53
N MET A 387 -11.41 -2.46 13.14
CA MET A 387 -10.10 -2.19 13.74
C MET A 387 -10.20 -1.79 15.21
N ALA A 388 -11.28 -1.09 15.61
CA ALA A 388 -11.51 -0.65 16.98
C ALA A 388 -11.71 -1.82 17.99
N GLN A 389 -11.88 -3.05 17.51
CA GLN A 389 -11.86 -4.24 18.37
C GLN A 389 -10.44 -4.58 18.87
N TYR A 390 -9.42 -4.05 18.22
CA TYR A 390 -8.00 -4.36 18.48
C TYR A 390 -7.18 -3.13 18.88
N LEU A 391 -7.65 -1.93 18.55
CA LEU A 391 -6.91 -0.67 18.71
C LEU A 391 -7.81 0.41 19.33
N PRO A 392 -7.24 1.36 20.08
CA PRO A 392 -7.97 2.54 20.51
C PRO A 392 -8.42 3.38 19.31
N ALA A 393 -9.48 4.15 19.50
CA ALA A 393 -9.92 5.12 18.49
C ALA A 393 -8.81 6.17 18.25
N PRO A 394 -8.46 6.49 17.00
CA PRO A 394 -7.47 7.50 16.70
C PRO A 394 -7.95 8.90 17.11
N SER A 395 -7.03 9.74 17.58
CA SER A 395 -7.33 11.14 17.91
C SER A 395 -7.54 12.01 16.65
N SER A 396 -6.94 11.62 15.55
CA SER A 396 -7.08 12.21 14.22
C SER A 396 -6.76 11.13 13.17
N ILE A 397 -7.32 11.28 11.97
CA ILE A 397 -7.02 10.42 10.83
C ILE A 397 -6.29 11.25 9.79
N VAL A 398 -5.14 10.76 9.33
CA VAL A 398 -4.42 11.39 8.23
C VAL A 398 -4.96 10.84 6.92
N LEU A 399 -5.46 11.73 6.06
CA LEU A 399 -6.04 11.39 4.76
C LEU A 399 -5.07 11.76 3.64
N SER A 400 -4.93 10.87 2.66
CA SER A 400 -4.11 11.06 1.46
C SER A 400 -4.77 10.43 0.23
N GLY A 401 -4.13 10.56 -0.92
CA GLY A 401 -4.57 9.95 -2.18
C GLY A 401 -5.36 10.88 -3.10
N GLY A 402 -5.63 10.41 -4.32
CA GLY A 402 -6.18 11.26 -5.39
C GLY A 402 -7.57 11.85 -5.12
N LEU A 403 -8.40 11.16 -4.33
CA LEU A 403 -9.76 11.62 -4.01
C LEU A 403 -9.77 12.82 -3.03
N THR A 404 -8.63 13.14 -2.38
CA THR A 404 -8.50 14.35 -1.56
C THR A 404 -8.71 15.65 -2.35
N LYS A 405 -8.62 15.59 -3.68
CA LYS A 405 -8.96 16.69 -4.57
C LYS A 405 -10.46 17.00 -4.60
N CYS A 406 -11.32 16.08 -4.14
CA CYS A 406 -12.75 16.37 -3.95
C CYS A 406 -12.94 17.13 -2.62
N PRO A 407 -13.38 18.40 -2.63
CA PRO A 407 -13.44 19.23 -1.43
C PRO A 407 -14.46 18.73 -0.39
N ALA A 408 -15.43 17.91 -0.81
CA ALA A 408 -16.42 17.32 0.09
C ALA A 408 -15.89 16.09 0.85
N LEU A 409 -14.77 15.48 0.43
CA LEU A 409 -14.29 14.23 1.03
C LEU A 409 -13.91 14.38 2.51
N SER A 410 -13.04 15.34 2.84
CA SER A 410 -12.59 15.55 4.22
C SER A 410 -13.72 15.91 5.18
N PRO A 411 -14.66 16.83 4.84
CA PRO A 411 -15.83 17.11 5.68
C PRO A 411 -16.73 15.89 5.88
N SER A 412 -17.05 15.17 4.80
CA SER A 412 -17.88 13.96 4.89
C SER A 412 -17.22 12.88 5.75
N LEU A 413 -15.94 12.58 5.50
CA LEU A 413 -15.21 11.57 6.25
C LEU A 413 -15.10 11.95 7.74
N SER A 414 -14.73 13.18 8.03
CA SER A 414 -14.62 13.67 9.42
C SER A 414 -15.95 13.59 10.16
N GLY A 415 -17.04 14.03 9.52
CA GLY A 415 -18.39 13.98 10.11
C GLY A 415 -18.89 12.54 10.32
N ILE A 416 -18.66 11.64 9.36
CA ILE A 416 -19.05 10.23 9.42
C ILE A 416 -18.25 9.49 10.51
N LEU A 417 -16.95 9.71 10.61
CA LEU A 417 -16.07 9.05 11.59
C LEU A 417 -16.13 9.74 12.98
N GLU A 418 -16.71 10.92 13.08
CA GLU A 418 -16.73 11.76 14.29
C GLU A 418 -15.31 12.06 14.82
N THR A 419 -14.34 12.05 13.91
CA THR A 419 -12.90 12.18 14.19
C THR A 419 -12.30 13.27 13.30
N PRO A 420 -11.42 14.14 13.78
CA PRO A 420 -10.71 15.09 12.95
C PRO A 420 -9.96 14.41 11.81
N VAL A 421 -9.99 15.01 10.60
CA VAL A 421 -9.23 14.56 9.44
C VAL A 421 -8.14 15.55 9.12
N THR A 422 -6.91 15.09 9.00
CA THR A 422 -5.71 15.89 8.72
C THR A 422 -5.21 15.60 7.31
N LEU A 423 -4.86 16.65 6.57
CA LEU A 423 -4.24 16.58 5.24
C LEU A 423 -2.89 17.31 5.29
N TYR A 424 -1.88 16.71 4.66
CA TYR A 424 -0.58 17.33 4.39
C TYR A 424 -0.48 17.73 2.91
N SER A 425 0.18 18.87 2.63
CA SER A 425 0.31 19.39 1.27
C SER A 425 1.25 18.55 0.38
N ASN A 426 2.29 17.93 0.97
CA ASN A 426 3.23 17.10 0.23
C ASN A 426 2.64 15.68 0.02
N PRO A 427 2.40 15.25 -1.23
CA PRO A 427 1.81 13.95 -1.53
C PRO A 427 2.81 12.78 -1.47
N GLU A 428 4.11 13.04 -1.34
CA GLU A 428 5.19 12.03 -1.43
C GLU A 428 5.36 11.22 -0.13
N SER A 429 4.25 10.79 0.49
CA SER A 429 4.27 10.11 1.79
C SER A 429 5.14 8.85 1.80
N THR A 430 5.10 8.03 0.75
CA THR A 430 5.92 6.81 0.63
C THR A 430 7.42 7.14 0.65
N ALA A 431 7.83 8.11 -0.16
CA ALA A 431 9.23 8.53 -0.23
C ALA A 431 9.71 9.19 1.08
N LEU A 432 8.85 10.00 1.71
CA LEU A 432 9.15 10.58 3.02
C LEU A 432 9.32 9.51 4.10
N GLY A 433 8.48 8.48 4.14
CA GLY A 433 8.65 7.35 5.05
C GLY A 433 9.94 6.59 4.83
N ALA A 434 10.32 6.37 3.56
CA ALA A 434 11.60 5.76 3.22
C ALA A 434 12.80 6.66 3.60
N TRP A 435 12.68 7.97 3.43
CA TRP A 435 13.65 8.94 3.91
C TRP A 435 13.79 8.88 5.44
N MET A 436 12.67 8.86 6.17
CA MET A 436 12.66 8.73 7.65
C MET A 436 13.39 7.45 8.09
N SER A 437 13.18 6.34 7.39
CA SER A 437 13.87 5.07 7.68
C SER A 437 15.39 5.24 7.59
N ALA A 438 15.89 5.86 6.52
CA ALA A 438 17.32 6.15 6.38
C ALA A 438 17.80 7.14 7.45
N ALA A 439 17.05 8.21 7.70
CA ALA A 439 17.43 9.27 8.64
C ALA A 439 17.58 8.75 10.08
N VAL A 440 16.67 7.87 10.53
CA VAL A 440 16.79 7.25 11.85
C VAL A 440 17.89 6.20 11.89
N THR A 441 18.00 5.36 10.87
CA THR A 441 19.02 4.29 10.83
C THR A 441 20.44 4.84 10.82
N THR A 442 20.68 5.96 10.14
CA THR A 442 22.00 6.61 10.08
C THR A 442 22.29 7.52 11.27
N GLY A 443 21.33 7.71 12.18
CA GLY A 443 21.48 8.57 13.36
C GLY A 443 21.39 10.06 13.04
N LEU A 444 20.85 10.44 11.87
CA LEU A 444 20.55 11.85 11.56
C LEU A 444 19.49 12.40 12.53
N TYR A 445 18.51 11.58 12.86
CA TYR A 445 17.51 11.85 13.88
C TYR A 445 17.50 10.71 14.92
N SER A 446 17.25 11.08 16.18
CA SER A 446 17.30 10.15 17.31
C SER A 446 16.01 9.34 17.47
N SER A 447 14.91 9.80 16.87
CA SER A 447 13.60 9.14 16.95
C SER A 447 12.78 9.29 15.67
N TRP A 448 11.77 8.44 15.54
CA TRP A 448 10.80 8.49 14.42
C TRP A 448 9.98 9.79 14.43
N GLU A 449 9.66 10.30 15.62
CA GLU A 449 8.91 11.55 15.80
C GLU A 449 9.72 12.78 15.36
N GLU A 450 11.02 12.79 15.65
CA GLU A 450 11.92 13.85 15.17
C GLU A 450 12.06 13.81 13.65
N ALA A 451 12.27 12.62 13.08
CA ALA A 451 12.34 12.44 11.63
C ALA A 451 11.01 12.83 10.95
N PHE A 452 9.87 12.46 11.53
CA PHE A 452 8.55 12.85 11.01
C PHE A 452 8.34 14.36 11.03
N ARG A 453 8.68 15.03 12.14
CA ARG A 453 8.58 16.51 12.23
C ARG A 453 9.45 17.18 11.19
N ALA A 454 10.66 16.68 10.96
CA ALA A 454 11.54 17.21 9.91
C ALA A 454 10.97 16.96 8.50
N ALA A 455 10.49 15.74 8.22
CA ALA A 455 9.91 15.37 6.94
C ALA A 455 8.67 16.20 6.57
N ARG A 456 7.95 16.72 7.56
CA ARG A 456 6.71 17.49 7.40
C ARG A 456 6.84 18.98 7.76
N ALA A 457 8.07 19.44 8.05
CA ALA A 457 8.29 20.81 8.52
C ALA A 457 7.85 21.90 7.52
N SER A 458 7.92 21.61 6.21
CA SER A 458 7.52 22.54 5.14
C SER A 458 6.08 22.36 4.68
N ASP A 459 5.34 21.37 5.22
CA ASP A 459 3.98 21.10 4.78
C ASP A 459 2.99 22.13 5.32
N ALA A 460 2.09 22.58 4.44
CA ALA A 460 0.84 23.16 4.88
C ALA A 460 -0.06 22.03 5.42
N VAL A 461 -0.52 22.20 6.64
CA VAL A 461 -1.41 21.24 7.31
C VAL A 461 -2.81 21.82 7.37
N SER A 462 -3.80 21.08 6.86
CA SER A 462 -5.20 21.41 7.03
C SER A 462 -5.89 20.36 7.89
N GLN A 463 -6.73 20.78 8.81
CA GLN A 463 -7.52 19.90 9.66
C GLN A 463 -9.00 20.23 9.53
N THR A 464 -9.79 19.20 9.24
CA THR A 464 -11.24 19.29 9.18
C THR A 464 -11.84 18.66 10.44
N LEU A 465 -12.66 19.43 11.15
CA LEU A 465 -13.37 18.97 12.35
C LEU A 465 -14.71 18.31 11.98
N PRO A 466 -15.20 17.40 12.82
CA PRO A 466 -16.47 16.72 12.59
C PRO A 466 -17.67 17.67 12.65
N GLU A 467 -18.43 17.70 11.55
CA GLU A 467 -19.70 18.42 11.43
C GLU A 467 -20.82 17.49 10.97
N ASN A 468 -22.07 17.94 11.01
CA ASN A 468 -23.26 17.22 10.51
C ASN A 468 -23.44 15.80 11.07
N ARG A 469 -22.95 15.52 12.28
CA ARG A 469 -22.89 14.19 12.91
C ARG A 469 -24.24 13.48 12.92
N ASP A 470 -25.34 14.17 13.24
CA ASP A 470 -26.67 13.55 13.34
C ASP A 470 -27.19 13.10 11.97
N ASN A 471 -26.90 13.86 10.90
CA ASN A 471 -27.26 13.46 9.54
C ASN A 471 -26.47 12.23 9.12
N TYR A 472 -25.16 12.20 9.40
CA TYR A 472 -24.30 11.08 9.07
C TYR A 472 -24.58 9.84 9.90
N LYS A 473 -24.98 9.96 11.17
CA LYS A 473 -25.45 8.81 11.98
C LYS A 473 -26.68 8.15 11.36
N LYS A 474 -27.66 8.94 10.92
CA LYS A 474 -28.85 8.41 10.21
C LYS A 474 -28.45 7.76 8.89
N GLY A 475 -27.60 8.42 8.10
CA GLY A 475 -27.09 7.89 6.84
C GLY A 475 -26.36 6.54 7.03
N TYR A 476 -25.50 6.45 8.05
CA TYR A 476 -24.78 5.22 8.36
C TYR A 476 -25.70 4.08 8.80
N SER A 477 -26.70 4.35 9.61
CA SER A 477 -27.71 3.35 9.97
C SER A 477 -28.45 2.81 8.75
N LEU A 478 -28.84 3.70 7.81
CA LEU A 478 -29.46 3.29 6.54
C LEU A 478 -28.49 2.50 5.66
N TYR A 479 -27.20 2.86 5.66
CA TYR A 479 -26.16 2.14 4.93
C TYR A 479 -26.05 0.69 5.43
N GLN A 480 -25.91 0.50 6.74
CA GLN A 480 -25.82 -0.83 7.36
C GLN A 480 -27.09 -1.67 7.12
N GLU A 481 -28.27 -1.05 7.26
CA GLU A 481 -29.55 -1.73 6.98
C GLU A 481 -29.65 -2.14 5.50
N SER A 482 -29.24 -1.27 4.57
CA SER A 482 -29.22 -1.55 3.13
C SER A 482 -28.29 -2.72 2.78
N TYR A 483 -27.08 -2.75 3.37
CA TYR A 483 -26.14 -3.84 3.19
C TYR A 483 -26.75 -5.17 3.69
N SER A 484 -27.25 -5.20 4.93
CA SER A 484 -27.80 -6.41 5.54
C SER A 484 -29.02 -6.97 4.78
N ARG A 485 -29.83 -6.09 4.16
CA ARG A 485 -30.99 -6.52 3.34
C ARG A 485 -30.57 -7.13 2.01
N LEU A 486 -29.54 -6.59 1.37
CA LEU A 486 -29.06 -7.07 0.06
C LEU A 486 -28.16 -8.32 0.19
N TYR A 487 -27.44 -8.43 1.30
CA TYR A 487 -26.48 -9.51 1.56
C TYR A 487 -26.71 -10.18 2.92
N PRO A 488 -27.87 -10.86 3.11
CA PRO A 488 -28.28 -11.40 4.42
C PRO A 488 -27.43 -12.57 4.92
N TYR A 489 -26.51 -13.08 4.11
CA TYR A 489 -25.65 -14.24 4.44
C TYR A 489 -24.16 -13.94 4.33
N SER A 490 -23.79 -12.67 4.32
CA SER A 490 -22.37 -12.25 4.30
C SER A 490 -21.77 -12.27 5.70
#